data_9a6e5d16a22ab145f65735fa46be1f32
#
_entry.id   9a6e5d16a22ab145f65735fa46be1f32
#
_cell.length_a   1.000
_cell.length_b   1.000
_cell.length_c   1.000
_cell.angle_alpha   90.00
_cell.angle_beta   90.00
_cell.angle_gamma   90.00
#
_symmetry.space_group_name_H-M   'P 1'
#
loop_
_entity.id
_entity.type
_entity.pdbx_description
1 polymer ?
#
loop_
_entity_poly.entity_id
_entity_poly.type
_entity_poly.pdbx_seq_one_letter_code
_entity_poly.pdbx_strand_id
1 'polypeptide(L)'
;MSNTSSNDANGNGANGNGNGNGGANGLARHLNWSNIPVEQVSDGIQRQMLVGDQMMICRFRFKPFLVTPEHDHPHEQMTIVERGKVRFFIEGKERIASAGDVLHFPSQTWHGATMMDEEVVLIDFFTPVREDFL
;
A
#
# COMPACT_ATOMS: atom_id res chain seq x y z
N MET A 1 37.52 8.40 11.29
CA MET A 1 37.50 6.98 10.97
C MET A 1 36.34 6.37 11.66
N SER A 2 35.30 6.18 10.94
CA SER A 2 34.10 5.58 11.45
C SER A 2 34.27 4.08 11.55
N ASN A 3 34.25 3.59 12.71
CA ASN A 3 34.19 2.18 12.94
C ASN A 3 32.73 1.77 12.88
N THR A 4 32.29 1.34 11.74
CA THR A 4 31.00 0.74 11.59
C THR A 4 31.09 -0.69 12.08
N SER A 5 30.84 -0.89 13.34
CA SER A 5 30.46 -2.21 13.78
C SER A 5 29.06 -2.45 13.26
N SER A 6 28.99 -3.21 12.23
CA SER A 6 27.74 -3.84 11.84
C SER A 6 27.34 -4.77 12.96
N ASN A 7 26.53 -4.30 13.83
CA ASN A 7 25.70 -5.19 14.61
C ASN A 7 24.67 -5.74 13.65
N ASP A 8 25.00 -6.88 13.12
CA ASP A 8 23.99 -7.78 12.61
C ASP A 8 23.09 -8.09 13.78
N ALA A 9 22.12 -7.25 13.98
CA ALA A 9 21.00 -7.60 14.80
C ALA A 9 20.45 -8.83 14.13
N ASN A 10 20.72 -9.93 14.74
CA ASN A 10 20.16 -11.20 14.39
C ASN A 10 18.66 -11.01 14.37
N GLY A 11 18.15 -10.79 13.19
CA GLY A 11 16.73 -10.67 12.97
C GLY A 11 16.09 -11.99 13.25
N ASN A 12 15.98 -12.27 14.51
CA ASN A 12 15.30 -13.44 14.94
C ASN A 12 13.83 -13.24 14.66
N GLY A 13 13.50 -13.79 13.53
CA GLY A 13 12.17 -14.26 13.33
C GLY A 13 11.15 -13.15 13.40
N ALA A 14 11.13 -12.48 12.39
CA ALA A 14 9.83 -12.13 11.94
C ALA A 14 9.01 -13.40 11.97
N ASN A 15 8.38 -13.68 13.04
CA ASN A 15 7.22 -14.54 13.01
C ASN A 15 6.27 -13.83 12.10
N GLY A 16 6.28 -14.26 10.86
CA GLY A 16 5.49 -13.64 9.84
C GLY A 16 4.02 -13.90 10.01
N ASN A 17 3.50 -13.49 11.10
CA ASN A 17 2.09 -13.23 11.19
C ASN A 17 1.87 -11.90 10.51
N GLY A 18 1.91 -11.94 9.22
CA GLY A 18 1.64 -10.81 8.37
C GLY A 18 0.21 -10.34 8.41
N ASN A 19 -0.54 -10.79 9.34
CA ASN A 19 -1.82 -10.21 9.68
C ASN A 19 -1.53 -8.99 10.51
N GLY A 20 -1.32 -7.92 9.84
CA GLY A 20 -0.99 -6.64 10.36
C GLY A 20 -1.88 -6.09 11.45
N ASN A 21 -1.98 -6.78 12.51
CA ASN A 21 -2.41 -6.18 13.75
C ASN A 21 -1.29 -5.33 14.25
N GLY A 22 -1.38 -4.07 14.09
CA GLY A 22 -0.41 -3.06 14.35
C GLY A 22 0.66 -3.42 15.35
N GLY A 23 1.78 -2.80 15.32
CA GLY A 23 2.87 -3.03 16.25
C GLY A 23 2.53 -2.68 17.67
N ALA A 24 1.49 -3.29 18.20
CA ALA A 24 0.84 -2.94 19.46
C ALA A 24 1.77 -2.94 20.68
N ASN A 25 2.94 -3.54 20.58
CA ASN A 25 3.94 -3.60 21.64
C ASN A 25 5.11 -2.63 21.44
N GLY A 26 5.02 -1.75 20.44
CA GLY A 26 6.05 -0.76 20.18
C GLY A 26 7.37 -1.32 19.63
N LEU A 27 7.44 -2.61 19.28
CA LEU A 27 8.63 -3.21 18.73
C LEU A 27 8.72 -2.97 17.23
N ALA A 28 9.91 -2.63 16.75
CA ALA A 28 10.16 -2.53 15.33
C ALA A 28 10.01 -3.89 14.64
N ARG A 29 9.55 -3.87 13.40
CA ARG A 29 9.39 -5.05 12.57
C ARG A 29 10.20 -4.87 11.30
N HIS A 30 10.79 -5.96 10.84
CA HIS A 30 11.52 -6.00 9.58
C HIS A 30 10.96 -7.16 8.76
N LEU A 31 10.26 -6.84 7.69
CA LEU A 31 9.62 -7.82 6.82
C LEU A 31 10.03 -7.57 5.37
N ASN A 32 9.96 -8.61 4.58
CA ASN A 32 9.98 -8.52 3.13
C ASN A 32 8.57 -8.79 2.62
N TRP A 33 8.19 -8.24 1.48
CA TRP A 33 6.88 -8.54 0.89
C TRP A 33 6.63 -10.03 0.76
N SER A 34 7.66 -10.81 0.51
CA SER A 34 7.55 -12.28 0.45
C SER A 34 7.13 -12.93 1.77
N ASN A 35 7.28 -12.24 2.89
CA ASN A 35 6.87 -12.72 4.21
C ASN A 35 5.46 -12.26 4.59
N ILE A 36 4.84 -11.39 3.82
CA ILE A 36 3.51 -10.88 4.08
C ILE A 36 2.51 -11.65 3.23
N PRO A 37 1.52 -12.33 3.83
CA PRO A 37 0.55 -13.09 3.08
C PRO A 37 -0.19 -12.25 2.04
N VAL A 38 -0.40 -12.83 0.87
CA VAL A 38 -1.23 -12.24 -0.17
C VAL A 38 -2.69 -12.55 0.11
N GLU A 39 -3.50 -11.52 0.16
CA GLU A 39 -4.94 -11.59 0.33
C GLU A 39 -5.63 -11.40 -1.01
N GLN A 40 -6.51 -12.32 -1.37
CA GLN A 40 -7.39 -12.11 -2.53
C GLN A 40 -8.58 -11.27 -2.06
N VAL A 41 -8.59 -10.00 -2.41
CA VAL A 41 -9.67 -9.08 -1.99
C VAL A 41 -10.93 -9.31 -2.79
N SER A 42 -10.78 -9.44 -4.10
CA SER A 42 -11.84 -9.73 -5.05
C SER A 42 -11.22 -10.24 -6.33
N ASP A 43 -12.04 -10.56 -7.34
CA ASP A 43 -11.49 -10.97 -8.63
C ASP A 43 -10.58 -9.87 -9.20
N GLY A 44 -9.33 -10.23 -9.45
CA GLY A 44 -8.33 -9.34 -10.01
C GLY A 44 -7.70 -8.34 -9.05
N ILE A 45 -7.97 -8.42 -7.75
CA ILE A 45 -7.35 -7.56 -6.74
C ILE A 45 -6.70 -8.42 -5.66
N GLN A 46 -5.39 -8.28 -5.53
CA GLN A 46 -4.62 -8.86 -4.43
C GLN A 46 -4.04 -7.75 -3.56
N ARG A 47 -3.87 -8.04 -2.28
CA ARG A 47 -3.40 -7.07 -1.31
C ARG A 47 -2.46 -7.72 -0.30
N GLN A 48 -1.41 -6.99 0.04
CA GLN A 48 -0.52 -7.27 1.17
C GLN A 48 -0.48 -6.04 2.04
N MET A 49 -0.48 -6.19 3.36
CA MET A 49 -0.54 -5.06 4.28
C MET A 49 0.48 -5.20 5.40
N LEU A 50 1.07 -4.07 5.77
CA LEU A 50 1.77 -3.90 7.03
C LEU A 50 1.08 -2.79 7.80
N VAL A 51 0.52 -3.12 8.96
CA VAL A 51 -0.29 -2.19 9.74
C VAL A 51 0.51 -1.75 10.96
N GLY A 52 0.67 -0.43 11.11
CA GLY A 52 1.26 0.19 12.29
C GLY A 52 0.19 0.68 13.26
N ASP A 53 0.59 1.49 14.21
CA ASP A 53 -0.33 2.04 15.19
C ASP A 53 -1.19 3.17 14.61
N GLN A 54 -0.58 4.05 13.82
CA GLN A 54 -1.23 5.24 13.28
C GLN A 54 -1.26 5.26 11.76
N MET A 55 -0.55 4.36 11.13
CA MET A 55 -0.44 4.31 9.67
C MET A 55 -0.29 2.88 9.19
N MET A 56 -0.54 2.68 7.93
CA MET A 56 -0.38 1.39 7.29
C MET A 56 0.17 1.56 5.88
N ILE A 57 0.79 0.51 5.39
CA ILE A 57 1.24 0.41 4.00
C ILE A 57 0.55 -0.79 3.37
N CYS A 58 -0.04 -0.58 2.19
CA CYS A 58 -0.72 -1.62 1.43
C CYS A 58 -0.09 -1.73 0.05
N ARG A 59 0.22 -2.94 -0.35
CA ARG A 59 0.66 -3.22 -1.72
C ARG A 59 -0.45 -3.94 -2.44
N PHE A 60 -1.01 -3.27 -3.45
CA PHE A 60 -2.08 -3.80 -4.28
C PHE A 60 -1.54 -4.26 -5.62
N ARG A 61 -2.07 -5.38 -6.08
CA ARG A 61 -1.86 -5.87 -7.43
C ARG A 61 -3.21 -5.99 -8.10
N PHE A 62 -3.35 -5.29 -9.24
CA PHE A 62 -4.59 -5.22 -10.00
C PHE A 62 -4.41 -5.83 -11.39
N LYS A 63 -5.40 -6.59 -11.83
CA LYS A 63 -5.43 -7.08 -13.21
C LYS A 63 -5.63 -5.93 -14.21
N PRO A 64 -5.23 -6.10 -15.48
CA PRO A 64 -5.51 -5.11 -16.52
C PRO A 64 -7.00 -4.77 -16.61
N PHE A 65 -7.28 -3.51 -16.93
CA PHE A 65 -8.62 -2.96 -17.15
C PHE A 65 -9.56 -2.96 -15.96
N LEU A 66 -9.09 -3.29 -14.79
CA LEU A 66 -9.90 -3.26 -13.58
C LEU A 66 -10.27 -1.81 -13.25
N VAL A 67 -11.52 -1.61 -12.84
CA VAL A 67 -12.04 -0.31 -12.42
C VAL A 67 -12.31 -0.35 -10.92
N THR A 68 -11.73 0.60 -10.18
CA THR A 68 -12.14 0.86 -8.81
C THR A 68 -13.15 2.00 -8.82
N PRO A 69 -14.30 1.86 -8.14
CA PRO A 69 -15.29 2.92 -8.14
C PRO A 69 -14.76 4.18 -7.43
N GLU A 70 -15.25 5.33 -7.87
CA GLU A 70 -14.95 6.58 -7.20
C GLU A 70 -15.49 6.56 -5.77
N HIS A 71 -14.70 7.03 -4.85
CA HIS A 71 -15.02 7.08 -3.43
C HIS A 71 -14.19 8.14 -2.73
N ASP A 72 -14.54 8.42 -1.50
CA ASP A 72 -13.71 9.19 -0.58
C ASP A 72 -13.57 8.45 0.75
N HIS A 73 -12.62 8.86 1.53
CA HIS A 73 -12.40 8.33 2.88
C HIS A 73 -11.67 9.37 3.72
N PRO A 74 -11.85 9.33 5.06
CA PRO A 74 -11.22 10.30 5.95
C PRO A 74 -9.71 10.19 6.04
N HIS A 75 -9.15 9.07 5.59
CA HIS A 75 -7.72 8.80 5.64
C HIS A 75 -6.96 9.65 4.62
N GLU A 76 -5.86 10.23 5.05
CA GLU A 76 -4.87 10.76 4.11
C GLU A 76 -4.19 9.58 3.42
N GLN A 77 -3.91 9.72 2.13
CA GLN A 77 -3.31 8.67 1.32
C GLN A 77 -2.16 9.22 0.48
N MET A 78 -1.07 8.47 0.44
CA MET A 78 -0.03 8.64 -0.57
C MET A 78 0.10 7.36 -1.37
N THR A 79 0.31 7.49 -2.65
CA THR A 79 0.38 6.34 -3.56
C THR A 79 1.64 6.39 -4.39
N ILE A 80 2.34 5.27 -4.47
CA ILE A 80 3.45 5.06 -5.41
C ILE A 80 2.96 4.09 -6.47
N VAL A 81 3.11 4.45 -7.73
CA VAL A 81 2.93 3.51 -8.83
C VAL A 81 4.23 2.72 -9.00
N GLU A 82 4.20 1.45 -8.62
CA GLU A 82 5.37 0.57 -8.74
C GLU A 82 5.47 -0.05 -10.13
N ARG A 83 4.32 -0.36 -10.73
CA ARG A 83 4.24 -1.02 -12.04
C ARG A 83 2.95 -0.62 -12.75
N GLY A 84 3.04 -0.49 -14.07
CA GLY A 84 1.89 -0.28 -14.94
C GLY A 84 1.48 1.16 -15.09
N LYS A 85 0.31 1.36 -15.67
CA LYS A 85 -0.31 2.67 -15.90
C LYS A 85 -1.73 2.68 -15.38
N VAL A 86 -2.08 3.77 -14.73
CA VAL A 86 -3.37 3.96 -14.09
C VAL A 86 -3.97 5.29 -14.51
N ARG A 87 -5.24 5.26 -14.89
CA ARG A 87 -6.03 6.46 -15.09
C ARG A 87 -6.74 6.78 -13.78
N PHE A 88 -6.27 7.79 -13.07
CA PHE A 88 -6.92 8.27 -11.87
C PHE A 88 -7.95 9.34 -12.20
N PHE A 89 -9.08 9.27 -11.52
CA PHE A 89 -10.06 10.36 -11.46
C PHE A 89 -9.97 10.97 -10.08
N ILE A 90 -9.58 12.24 -10.01
CA ILE A 90 -9.35 12.96 -8.77
C ILE A 90 -10.12 14.26 -8.83
N GLU A 91 -11.12 14.43 -7.95
CA GLU A 91 -11.98 15.61 -7.93
C GLU A 91 -12.55 15.92 -9.32
N GLY A 92 -13.00 14.90 -10.03
CA GLY A 92 -13.57 15.01 -11.36
C GLY A 92 -12.58 15.26 -12.50
N LYS A 93 -11.27 15.23 -12.22
CA LYS A 93 -10.22 15.40 -13.22
C LYS A 93 -9.49 14.09 -13.46
N GLU A 94 -9.20 13.82 -14.73
CA GLU A 94 -8.45 12.65 -15.13
C GLU A 94 -6.94 12.92 -15.09
N ARG A 95 -6.19 11.97 -14.55
CA ARG A 95 -4.72 11.97 -14.54
C ARG A 95 -4.23 10.57 -14.85
N ILE A 96 -3.28 10.46 -15.78
CA ILE A 96 -2.61 9.19 -16.06
C ILE A 96 -1.29 9.17 -15.30
N ALA A 97 -1.13 8.16 -14.44
CA ALA A 97 0.09 7.92 -13.71
C ALA A 97 0.74 6.62 -14.19
N SER A 98 2.06 6.59 -14.21
CA SER A 98 2.84 5.43 -14.61
C SER A 98 3.92 5.11 -13.59
N ALA A 99 4.60 3.98 -13.77
CA ALA A 99 5.63 3.52 -12.84
C ALA A 99 6.63 4.62 -12.50
N GLY A 100 6.86 4.84 -11.22
CA GLY A 100 7.71 5.91 -10.68
C GLY A 100 6.96 7.15 -10.25
N ASP A 101 5.69 7.29 -10.62
CA ASP A 101 4.88 8.43 -10.17
C ASP A 101 4.43 8.26 -8.72
N VAL A 102 4.30 9.39 -8.05
CA VAL A 102 3.79 9.48 -6.69
C VAL A 102 2.60 10.43 -6.66
N LEU A 103 1.59 10.06 -5.87
CA LEU A 103 0.37 10.86 -5.72
C LEU A 103 0.08 11.10 -4.24
N HIS A 104 -0.56 12.22 -3.98
CA HIS A 104 -1.05 12.55 -2.65
C HIS A 104 -2.54 12.85 -2.71
N PHE A 105 -3.29 12.18 -1.86
CA PHE A 105 -4.73 12.39 -1.70
C PHE A 105 -4.99 12.88 -0.27
N PRO A 106 -5.26 14.17 -0.08
CA PRO A 106 -5.72 14.65 1.22
C PRO A 106 -6.96 13.92 1.71
N SER A 107 -7.21 14.00 3.01
CA SER A 107 -8.44 13.46 3.60
C SER A 107 -9.68 13.89 2.82
N GLN A 108 -10.61 12.97 2.61
CA GLN A 108 -11.89 13.19 1.92
C GLN A 108 -11.77 13.57 0.44
N THR A 109 -10.65 13.29 -0.21
CA THR A 109 -10.51 13.51 -1.64
C THR A 109 -11.30 12.47 -2.42
N TRP A 110 -12.21 12.93 -3.27
CA TRP A 110 -12.98 12.06 -4.16
C TRP A 110 -12.09 11.53 -5.27
N HIS A 111 -11.92 10.23 -5.35
CA HIS A 111 -11.03 9.60 -6.32
C HIS A 111 -11.45 8.19 -6.69
N GLY A 112 -10.98 7.75 -7.83
CA GLY A 112 -11.11 6.40 -8.33
C GLY A 112 -10.04 6.12 -9.36
N ALA A 113 -9.95 4.89 -9.82
CA ALA A 113 -8.90 4.48 -10.74
C ALA A 113 -9.39 3.45 -11.75
N THR A 114 -8.86 3.54 -12.96
CA THR A 114 -9.02 2.53 -14.01
C THR A 114 -7.64 2.06 -14.43
N MET A 115 -7.38 0.76 -14.25
CA MET A 115 -6.14 0.15 -14.70
C MET A 115 -6.11 0.12 -16.22
N MET A 116 -4.96 0.38 -16.81
CA MET A 116 -4.83 0.32 -18.26
C MET A 116 -4.51 -1.11 -18.71
N ASP A 117 -3.80 -1.29 -19.81
CA ASP A 117 -3.69 -2.56 -20.52
C ASP A 117 -2.67 -3.55 -19.94
N GLU A 118 -2.06 -3.22 -18.81
CA GLU A 118 -1.13 -4.12 -18.12
C GLU A 118 -1.44 -4.24 -16.63
N GLU A 119 -0.85 -5.22 -15.98
CA GLU A 119 -0.94 -5.36 -14.53
C GLU A 119 -0.40 -4.12 -13.85
N VAL A 120 -1.10 -3.66 -12.82
CA VAL A 120 -0.74 -2.50 -12.03
C VAL A 120 -0.38 -2.93 -10.62
N VAL A 121 0.73 -2.41 -10.11
CA VAL A 121 1.11 -2.55 -8.71
C VAL A 121 1.19 -1.16 -8.10
N LEU A 122 0.37 -0.94 -7.08
CA LEU A 122 0.35 0.29 -6.31
C LEU A 122 0.79 0.02 -4.88
N ILE A 123 1.54 0.96 -4.31
CA ILE A 123 1.83 0.98 -2.89
C ILE A 123 1.13 2.19 -2.30
N ASP A 124 0.19 1.94 -1.39
CA ASP A 124 -0.60 2.96 -0.72
C ASP A 124 -0.21 3.08 0.74
N PHE A 125 -0.01 4.30 1.19
CA PHE A 125 0.18 4.64 2.59
C PHE A 125 -1.08 5.34 3.08
N PHE A 126 -1.62 4.88 4.20
CA PHE A 126 -2.80 5.50 4.82
C PHE A 126 -2.54 5.91 6.25
N THR A 127 -3.06 7.06 6.63
CA THR A 127 -3.12 7.49 8.02
C THR A 127 -4.48 8.20 8.28
N PRO A 128 -5.19 7.90 9.36
CA PRO A 128 -4.97 6.77 10.26
C PRO A 128 -5.14 5.42 9.56
N VAL A 129 -5.00 4.35 10.32
CA VAL A 129 -5.18 2.98 9.80
C VAL A 129 -6.59 2.81 9.22
N ARG A 130 -6.66 2.20 8.06
CA ARG A 130 -7.93 1.83 7.43
C ARG A 130 -8.51 0.58 8.10
N GLU A 131 -9.32 0.79 9.09
CA GLU A 131 -9.94 -0.30 9.84
C GLU A 131 -10.93 -1.11 9.00
N ASP A 132 -11.48 -0.52 7.96
CA ASP A 132 -12.31 -1.20 6.98
C ASP A 132 -11.55 -2.25 6.16
N PHE A 133 -10.22 -2.24 6.20
CA PHE A 133 -9.39 -3.28 5.59
C PHE A 133 -9.07 -4.45 6.53
N LEU A 134 -9.33 -4.32 7.80
CA LEU A 134 -8.96 -5.28 8.83
C LEU A 134 -10.07 -6.29 9.14
#